data_83018d9a470006066a78b2c0eea06a31
#
_entry.id   83018d9a470006066a78b2c0eea06a31
#
_cell.length_a   1.000
_cell.length_b   1.000
_cell.length_c   1.000
_cell.angle_alpha   90.00
_cell.angle_beta   90.00
_cell.angle_gamma   90.00
#
_symmetry.space_group_name_H-M   'P 1'
#
loop_
_entity.id
_entity.type
_entity.pdbx_description
1 polymer ?
#
loop_
_entity_poly.entity_id
_entity_poly.type
_entity_poly.pdbx_seq_one_letter_code
_entity_poly.pdbx_strand_id
1 'polypeptide(L)'
;MAALGMIEVYGFTTSIIVADVVAKTSDVKVVAIDRNKPANADKCEVPLVMVVKFMGDPSAVQAAHDRGVEEAKKRNLYITSKIIAGLDPSVEWFANLTATGRDKLRYPKTAKAKEAPAAEEKPAAPKKTSSKKSK
;
A
#
# COMPACT_ATOMS: atom_id res chain seq x y z
N MET A 1 21.63 -5.08 0.81
CA MET A 1 20.45 -4.82 1.65
C MET A 1 19.72 -3.61 1.11
N ALA A 2 18.41 -3.67 1.00
CA ALA A 2 17.62 -2.53 0.56
C ALA A 2 17.58 -1.44 1.65
N ALA A 3 17.57 -0.18 1.22
CA ALA A 3 17.30 0.95 2.10
C ALA A 3 15.79 1.15 2.27
N LEU A 4 15.40 1.64 3.44
CA LEU A 4 14.03 2.04 3.75
C LEU A 4 13.96 3.54 3.99
N GLY A 5 13.13 4.24 3.22
CA GLY A 5 12.76 5.61 3.46
C GLY A 5 11.38 5.69 4.10
N MET A 6 11.22 6.59 5.07
CA MET A 6 9.96 6.86 5.75
C MET A 6 9.74 8.37 5.84
N ILE A 7 8.57 8.83 5.44
CA ILE A 7 8.18 10.24 5.54
C ILE A 7 6.83 10.31 6.24
N GLU A 8 6.78 11.03 7.35
CA GLU A 8 5.58 11.20 8.15
C GLU A 8 4.98 12.58 7.90
N VAL A 9 3.69 12.60 7.56
CA VAL A 9 2.94 13.79 7.16
C VAL A 9 1.56 13.83 7.80
N TYR A 10 0.98 15.01 7.87
CA TYR A 10 -0.41 15.18 8.25
C TYR A 10 -1.34 14.96 7.04
N GLY A 11 -2.38 14.17 7.25
CA GLY A 11 -3.48 13.97 6.32
C GLY A 11 -3.25 12.86 5.30
N PHE A 12 -4.34 12.20 4.94
CA PHE A 12 -4.33 11.07 4.00
C PHE A 12 -3.95 11.49 2.59
N THR A 13 -4.58 12.56 2.08
CA THR A 13 -4.31 13.06 0.73
C THR A 13 -2.86 13.49 0.55
N THR A 14 -2.28 14.14 1.57
CA THR A 14 -0.87 14.53 1.57
C THR A 14 0.04 13.32 1.44
N SER A 15 -0.26 12.22 2.14
CA SER A 15 0.53 10.99 2.05
C SER A 15 0.50 10.39 0.64
N ILE A 16 -0.62 10.43 -0.04
CA ILE A 16 -0.74 9.96 -1.43
C ILE A 16 0.06 10.82 -2.39
N ILE A 17 0.01 12.15 -2.23
CA ILE A 17 0.81 13.08 -3.06
C ILE A 17 2.31 12.84 -2.85
N VAL A 18 2.75 12.70 -1.60
CA VAL A 18 4.15 12.41 -1.27
C VAL A 18 4.58 11.06 -1.82
N ALA A 19 3.73 10.04 -1.71
CA ALA A 19 4.00 8.71 -2.27
C ALA A 19 4.17 8.75 -3.79
N ASP A 20 3.33 9.51 -4.49
CA ASP A 20 3.42 9.69 -5.95
C ASP A 20 4.73 10.40 -6.35
N VAL A 21 5.09 11.48 -5.65
CA VAL A 21 6.34 12.23 -5.88
C VAL A 21 7.56 11.33 -5.65
N VAL A 22 7.59 10.58 -4.55
CA VAL A 22 8.64 9.63 -4.21
C VAL A 22 8.82 8.59 -5.32
N ALA A 23 7.72 7.96 -5.75
CA ALA A 23 7.73 6.92 -6.79
C ALA A 23 8.18 7.44 -8.16
N LYS A 24 7.94 8.72 -8.46
CA LYS A 24 8.33 9.36 -9.73
C LYS A 24 9.75 9.91 -9.76
N THR A 25 10.37 10.09 -8.59
CA THR A 25 11.68 10.75 -8.49
C THR A 25 12.83 9.82 -8.83
N SER A 26 12.77 8.56 -8.40
CA SER A 26 13.84 7.59 -8.58
C SER A 26 13.31 6.16 -8.54
N ASP A 27 14.17 5.19 -8.80
CA ASP A 27 13.81 3.76 -8.81
C ASP A 27 13.61 3.24 -7.38
N VAL A 28 12.49 3.61 -6.79
CA VAL A 28 12.05 3.14 -5.48
C VAL A 28 10.62 2.57 -5.57
N LYS A 29 10.35 1.62 -4.70
CA LYS A 29 9.02 1.05 -4.55
C LYS A 29 8.37 1.57 -3.28
N VAL A 30 7.21 2.22 -3.40
CA VAL A 30 6.35 2.51 -2.26
C VAL A 30 5.75 1.19 -1.77
N VAL A 31 6.11 0.78 -0.56
CA VAL A 31 5.75 -0.54 -0.02
C VAL A 31 4.54 -0.49 0.88
N ALA A 32 4.35 0.61 1.59
CA ALA A 32 3.21 0.76 2.48
C ALA A 32 2.93 2.24 2.81
N ILE A 33 1.70 2.51 3.18
CA ILE A 33 1.28 3.77 3.79
C ILE A 33 0.57 3.40 5.08
N ASP A 34 1.13 3.84 6.22
CA ASP A 34 0.57 3.57 7.52
C ASP A 34 -0.13 4.78 8.10
N ARG A 35 -1.11 4.50 8.94
CA ARG A 35 -1.86 5.49 9.69
C ARG A 35 -1.48 5.42 11.15
N ASN A 36 -1.21 6.57 11.74
CA ASN A 36 -1.05 6.71 13.17
C ASN A 36 -1.96 7.82 13.71
N LYS A 37 -2.39 7.69 14.94
CA LYS A 37 -3.16 8.72 15.64
C LYS A 37 -2.23 9.40 16.65
N PRO A 38 -2.01 10.73 16.56
CA PRO A 38 -1.17 11.41 17.53
C PRO A 38 -1.82 11.36 18.93
N ALA A 39 -1.00 11.28 19.97
CA ALA A 39 -1.47 11.22 21.35
C ALA A 39 -2.29 12.46 21.76
N ASN A 40 -2.02 13.59 21.12
CA ASN A 40 -2.69 14.87 21.33
C ASN A 40 -3.67 15.23 20.21
N ALA A 41 -4.34 14.25 19.62
CA ALA A 41 -5.23 14.43 18.46
C ALA A 41 -6.24 15.57 18.64
N ASP A 42 -6.75 15.74 19.86
CA ASP A 42 -7.75 16.77 20.16
C ASP A 42 -7.20 18.22 20.06
N LYS A 43 -5.87 18.36 20.05
CA LYS A 43 -5.17 19.65 19.94
C LYS A 43 -4.55 19.88 18.56
N CYS A 44 -4.66 18.90 17.67
CA CYS A 44 -4.11 18.98 16.31
C CYS A 44 -5.17 19.47 15.36
N GLU A 45 -4.81 20.45 14.51
CA GLU A 45 -5.66 20.93 13.40
C GLU A 45 -5.99 19.80 12.41
N VAL A 46 -4.98 18.97 12.12
CA VAL A 46 -5.15 17.75 11.30
C VAL A 46 -4.74 16.53 12.13
N PRO A 47 -5.70 15.84 12.77
CA PRO A 47 -5.39 14.77 13.74
C PRO A 47 -5.04 13.42 13.10
N LEU A 48 -4.79 13.37 11.81
CA LEU A 48 -4.43 12.17 11.06
C LEU A 48 -2.97 12.24 10.62
N VAL A 49 -2.16 11.37 11.18
CA VAL A 49 -0.75 11.20 10.85
C VAL A 49 -0.59 9.98 9.94
N MET A 50 0.11 10.18 8.82
CA MET A 50 0.37 9.15 7.83
C MET A 50 1.87 8.99 7.62
N VAL A 51 2.32 7.74 7.47
CA VAL A 51 3.71 7.41 7.17
C VAL A 51 3.79 6.75 5.80
N VAL A 52 4.51 7.37 4.89
CA VAL A 52 4.84 6.79 3.57
C VAL A 52 6.14 6.02 3.71
N LYS A 53 6.11 4.72 3.39
CA LYS A 53 7.27 3.83 3.41
C LYS A 53 7.62 3.40 1.99
N PHE A 54 8.90 3.49 1.66
CA PHE A 54 9.42 3.12 0.34
C PHE A 54 10.81 2.50 0.46
N MET A 55 11.12 1.59 -0.45
CA MET A 55 12.36 0.83 -0.46
C MET A 55 13.02 0.87 -1.82
N GLY A 56 14.34 0.74 -1.83
CA GLY A 56 15.16 0.69 -3.03
C GLY A 56 16.64 0.73 -2.68
N ASP A 57 17.47 1.02 -3.65
CA ASP A 57 18.90 1.26 -3.42
C ASP A 57 19.09 2.53 -2.57
N PRO A 58 20.15 2.59 -1.72
CA PRO A 58 20.36 3.71 -0.81
C PRO A 58 20.38 5.08 -1.50
N SER A 59 20.99 5.19 -2.66
CA SER A 59 21.05 6.45 -3.43
C SER A 59 19.70 6.86 -4.00
N ALA A 60 18.92 5.88 -4.49
CA ALA A 60 17.57 6.11 -4.98
C ALA A 60 16.62 6.52 -3.86
N VAL A 61 16.72 5.85 -2.70
CA VAL A 61 15.94 6.18 -1.50
C VAL A 61 16.27 7.58 -0.98
N GLN A 62 17.56 7.98 -1.00
CA GLN A 62 17.95 9.33 -0.61
C GLN A 62 17.34 10.40 -1.51
N ALA A 63 17.43 10.23 -2.84
CA ALA A 63 16.87 11.18 -3.80
C ALA A 63 15.34 11.29 -3.67
N ALA A 64 14.66 10.16 -3.55
CA ALA A 64 13.21 10.10 -3.35
C ALA A 64 12.78 10.75 -2.04
N HIS A 65 13.53 10.49 -0.96
CA HIS A 65 13.29 11.06 0.35
C HIS A 65 13.38 12.59 0.32
N ASP A 66 14.47 13.13 -0.22
CA ASP A 66 14.69 14.57 -0.24
C ASP A 66 13.59 15.29 -1.02
N ARG A 67 13.17 14.73 -2.13
CA ARG A 67 12.08 15.28 -2.94
C ARG A 67 10.71 15.14 -2.26
N GLY A 68 10.44 14.02 -1.61
CA GLY A 68 9.22 13.81 -0.84
C GLY A 68 9.10 14.75 0.36
N VAL A 69 10.20 14.97 1.07
CA VAL A 69 10.27 15.92 2.20
C VAL A 69 10.04 17.36 1.71
N GLU A 70 10.65 17.73 0.60
CA GLU A 70 10.44 19.05 -0.02
C GLU A 70 8.95 19.29 -0.33
N GLU A 71 8.29 18.31 -0.94
CA GLU A 71 6.87 18.39 -1.27
C GLU A 71 5.97 18.52 -0.02
N ALA A 72 6.29 17.74 1.02
CA ALA A 72 5.55 17.81 2.29
C ALA A 72 5.72 19.17 2.99
N LYS A 73 6.94 19.70 3.00
CA LYS A 73 7.26 21.03 3.57
C LYS A 73 6.59 22.17 2.81
N LYS A 74 6.53 22.08 1.48
CA LYS A 74 5.84 23.07 0.63
C LYS A 74 4.35 23.20 0.98
N ARG A 75 3.76 22.14 1.52
CA ARG A 75 2.35 22.10 1.95
C ARG A 75 2.15 22.44 3.42
N ASN A 76 3.23 22.67 4.19
CA ASN A 76 3.22 22.85 5.65
C ASN A 76 2.62 21.63 6.42
N LEU A 77 2.77 20.43 5.87
CA LEU A 77 2.19 19.20 6.43
C LEU A 77 3.25 18.13 6.73
N TYR A 78 4.53 18.51 6.71
CA TYR A 78 5.65 17.65 7.10
C TYR A 78 5.74 17.52 8.62
N ILE A 79 5.96 16.30 9.10
CA ILE A 79 6.17 16.02 10.53
C ILE A 79 7.62 15.62 10.78
N THR A 80 8.03 14.47 10.27
CA THR A 80 9.38 13.93 10.41
C THR A 80 9.67 12.94 9.30
N SER A 81 10.92 12.54 9.18
CA SER A 81 11.34 11.53 8.22
C SER A 81 12.62 10.84 8.64
N LYS A 82 12.86 9.65 8.11
CA LYS A 82 14.06 8.86 8.38
C LYS A 82 14.39 7.97 7.19
N ILE A 83 15.70 7.77 6.99
CA ILE A 83 16.26 6.77 6.08
C ILE A 83 17.03 5.75 6.91
N ILE A 84 16.81 4.48 6.61
CA ILE A 84 17.62 3.36 7.08
C ILE A 84 18.36 2.83 5.86
N ALA A 85 19.65 3.09 5.75
CA ALA A 85 20.44 2.79 4.55
C ALA A 85 20.62 1.28 4.28
N GLY A 86 20.54 0.46 5.31
CA GLY A 86 20.56 -1.01 5.20
C GLY A 86 19.59 -1.60 6.20
N LEU A 87 18.40 -1.94 5.74
CA LEU A 87 17.37 -2.52 6.59
C LEU A 87 17.73 -3.96 6.94
N ASP A 88 17.73 -4.30 8.22
CA ASP A 88 17.91 -5.68 8.67
C ASP A 88 16.75 -6.56 8.17
N PRO A 89 17.03 -7.75 7.61
CA PRO A 89 15.97 -8.65 7.11
C PRO A 89 14.91 -9.01 8.15
N SER A 90 15.25 -9.03 9.43
CA SER A 90 14.31 -9.35 10.52
C SER A 90 13.20 -8.33 10.70
N VAL A 91 13.39 -7.09 10.24
CA VAL A 91 12.38 -6.01 10.31
C VAL A 91 11.73 -5.67 8.96
N GLU A 92 12.10 -6.35 7.89
CA GLU A 92 11.53 -6.13 6.55
C GLU A 92 10.01 -6.35 6.53
N TRP A 93 9.51 -7.29 7.31
CA TRP A 93 8.07 -7.53 7.46
C TRP A 93 7.31 -6.29 7.94
N PHE A 94 7.94 -5.51 8.83
CA PHE A 94 7.36 -4.26 9.35
C PHE A 94 7.34 -3.16 8.26
N ALA A 95 8.38 -3.08 7.44
CA ALA A 95 8.42 -2.15 6.32
C ALA A 95 7.25 -2.41 5.34
N ASN A 96 6.93 -3.67 5.08
CA ASN A 96 5.85 -4.08 4.18
C ASN A 96 4.45 -4.09 4.84
N LEU A 97 4.38 -3.92 6.16
CA LEU A 97 3.11 -3.86 6.87
C LEU A 97 2.38 -2.55 6.55
N THR A 98 1.12 -2.65 6.10
CA THR A 98 0.25 -1.49 5.94
C THR A 98 -0.93 -1.59 6.90
N ALA A 99 -1.17 -0.53 7.67
CA ALA A 99 -2.32 -0.42 8.56
C ALA A 99 -3.49 0.33 7.90
N THR A 100 -3.24 1.03 6.81
CA THR A 100 -4.25 1.82 6.10
C THR A 100 -5.31 0.93 5.48
N GLY A 101 -6.57 1.18 5.81
CA GLY A 101 -7.70 0.40 5.32
C GLY A 101 -7.87 -0.98 5.95
N ARG A 102 -6.99 -1.38 6.87
CA ARG A 102 -7.12 -2.64 7.61
C ARG A 102 -7.88 -2.41 8.91
N ASP A 103 -9.15 -2.74 8.87
CA ASP A 103 -9.99 -2.86 10.05
C ASP A 103 -10.16 -4.34 10.38
N LYS A 104 -9.74 -4.76 11.57
CA LYS A 104 -9.86 -6.15 12.03
C LYS A 104 -11.32 -6.62 12.13
N LEU A 105 -12.24 -5.70 12.33
CA LEU A 105 -13.67 -5.98 12.38
C LEU A 105 -14.28 -6.09 10.99
N ARG A 106 -13.78 -5.31 10.03
CA ARG A 106 -14.27 -5.29 8.65
C ARG A 106 -13.64 -6.39 7.79
N TYR A 107 -12.40 -6.75 8.09
CA TYR A 107 -11.68 -7.80 7.39
C TYR A 107 -11.25 -8.88 8.40
N PRO A 108 -12.17 -9.74 8.84
CA PRO A 108 -11.77 -10.92 9.62
C PRO A 108 -10.68 -11.65 8.83
N LYS A 109 -9.66 -12.15 9.52
CA LYS A 109 -8.61 -12.96 8.88
C LYS A 109 -9.33 -14.05 8.10
N THR A 110 -9.34 -13.97 6.79
CA THR A 110 -9.82 -15.06 5.95
C THR A 110 -8.98 -16.27 6.32
N ALA A 111 -9.59 -17.23 6.99
CA ALA A 111 -9.03 -18.57 7.04
C ALA A 111 -8.60 -18.89 5.60
N LYS A 112 -7.34 -19.34 5.45
CA LYS A 112 -6.67 -19.71 4.20
C LYS A 112 -7.68 -19.93 3.10
N ALA A 113 -7.56 -19.18 2.01
CA ALA A 113 -8.38 -19.40 0.83
C ALA A 113 -8.38 -20.92 0.58
N LYS A 114 -9.49 -21.58 0.86
CA LYS A 114 -9.69 -22.93 0.38
C LYS A 114 -9.65 -22.77 -1.13
N GLU A 115 -8.70 -23.44 -1.77
CA GLU A 115 -8.69 -23.63 -3.20
C GLU A 115 -10.14 -23.91 -3.63
N ALA A 116 -10.68 -23.02 -4.45
CA ALA A 116 -11.97 -23.24 -5.05
C ALA A 116 -11.84 -24.56 -5.84
N PRO A 117 -12.71 -25.55 -5.60
CA PRO A 117 -12.68 -26.74 -6.43
C PRO A 117 -12.88 -26.33 -7.87
N ALA A 118 -12.02 -26.82 -8.74
CA ALA A 118 -12.10 -26.63 -10.19
C ALA A 118 -13.55 -26.86 -10.63
N ALA A 119 -14.12 -25.90 -11.33
CA ALA A 119 -15.46 -26.03 -11.88
C ALA A 119 -15.47 -27.24 -12.83
N GLU A 120 -16.15 -28.31 -12.45
CA GLU A 120 -16.45 -29.41 -13.34
C GLU A 120 -17.26 -28.86 -14.53
N GLU A 121 -16.70 -28.95 -15.70
CA GLU A 121 -17.40 -28.75 -16.96
C GLU A 121 -18.60 -29.71 -17.03
N LYS A 122 -19.78 -29.16 -16.94
CA LYS A 122 -21.00 -29.95 -17.24
C LYS A 122 -20.98 -30.30 -18.72
N PRO A 123 -21.10 -31.60 -19.07
CA PRO A 123 -21.22 -32.00 -20.47
C PRO A 123 -22.49 -31.43 -21.09
N ALA A 124 -22.34 -30.84 -22.27
CA ALA A 124 -23.42 -30.27 -23.05
C ALA A 124 -24.48 -31.33 -23.38
N ALA A 125 -25.74 -31.03 -23.11
CA ALA A 125 -26.86 -31.88 -23.45
C ALA A 125 -27.01 -31.99 -24.98
N PRO A 126 -27.35 -33.19 -25.52
CA PRO A 126 -27.47 -33.39 -26.96
C PRO A 126 -28.72 -32.69 -27.52
N LYS A 127 -28.52 -31.93 -28.60
CA LYS A 127 -29.60 -31.30 -29.36
C LYS A 127 -30.52 -32.37 -29.96
N LYS A 128 -31.81 -32.37 -29.57
CA LYS A 128 -32.83 -33.17 -30.23
C LYS A 128 -33.10 -32.61 -31.63
N THR A 129 -32.76 -33.38 -32.64
CA THR A 129 -33.19 -33.15 -34.01
C THR A 129 -34.66 -33.56 -34.14
N SER A 130 -35.53 -32.60 -34.36
CA SER A 130 -36.91 -32.88 -34.73
C SER A 130 -36.98 -33.13 -36.25
N SER A 131 -37.13 -34.36 -36.66
CA SER A 131 -37.49 -34.72 -38.03
C SER A 131 -38.94 -34.32 -38.30
N LYS A 132 -39.14 -33.38 -39.19
CA LYS A 132 -40.45 -33.05 -39.72
C LYS A 132 -40.74 -33.95 -40.90
N LYS A 133 -41.65 -34.90 -40.73
CA LYS A 133 -42.16 -35.76 -41.78
C LYS A 133 -43.25 -34.99 -42.55
N SER A 134 -43.03 -34.78 -43.84
CA SER A 134 -44.04 -34.21 -44.75
C SER A 134 -44.99 -35.27 -45.27
N LYS A 135 -46.20 -34.88 -45.39
CA LYS A 135 -47.15 -35.48 -46.32
C LYS A 135 -47.60 -34.39 -47.26
#